data_753e659b93eee576190a4442f27ea2b6
#
_entry.id   753e659b93eee576190a4442f27ea2b6
#
_cell.length_a   1.000
_cell.length_b   1.000
_cell.length_c   1.000
_cell.angle_alpha   90.00
_cell.angle_beta   90.00
_cell.angle_gamma   90.00
#
_symmetry.space_group_name_H-M   'P 1'
#
loop_
_entity.id
_entity.type
_entity.pdbx_description
1 polymer ?
#
loop_
_entity_poly.entity_id
_entity_poly.type
_entity_poly.pdbx_seq_one_letter_code
_entity_poly.pdbx_strand_id
1 'polypeptide(L)'
;MKRLIVACGSGVATSQTVASKLTKLLDEKNVKAEVEAVDMKSLEHHLKNADGYVSIVKPPKDYGVPVFNGIAFLTGVGMSQELDKIIKFINE
;
A
#
# COMPACT_ATOMS: atom_id res chain seq x y z
N MET A 1 8.15 -11.63 6.55
CA MET A 1 7.43 -11.01 5.42
C MET A 1 6.87 -9.66 5.85
N LYS A 2 7.18 -8.62 5.12
CA LYS A 2 6.66 -7.29 5.46
C LYS A 2 5.19 -7.16 5.09
N ARG A 3 4.46 -6.37 5.86
CA ARG A 3 3.03 -6.20 5.70
C ARG A 3 2.73 -4.76 5.29
N LEU A 4 1.98 -4.61 4.21
CA LEU A 4 1.56 -3.32 3.68
C LEU A 4 0.05 -3.19 3.83
N ILE A 5 -0.40 -2.03 4.28
CA ILE A 5 -1.82 -1.73 4.42
C ILE A 5 -2.20 -0.69 3.37
N VAL A 6 -3.27 -0.96 2.64
CA VAL A 6 -3.81 -0.04 1.63
C VAL A 6 -5.13 0.50 2.14
N ALA A 7 -5.27 1.81 2.21
CA ALA A 7 -6.52 2.42 2.66
C ALA A 7 -6.92 3.58 1.77
N CYS A 8 -8.22 3.77 1.63
CA CYS A 8 -8.81 4.84 0.83
C CYS A 8 -9.99 5.45 1.57
N GLY A 9 -10.07 6.77 1.56
CA GLY A 9 -11.17 7.49 2.21
C GLY A 9 -12.53 7.31 1.55
N SER A 10 -12.55 6.85 0.30
CA SER A 10 -13.81 6.65 -0.43
C SER A 10 -14.37 5.24 -0.31
N GLY A 11 -13.76 4.40 0.53
CA GLY A 11 -14.25 3.05 0.78
C GLY A 11 -13.25 1.97 0.43
N VAL A 12 -13.62 0.73 0.76
CA VAL A 12 -12.72 -0.42 0.64
C VAL A 12 -12.54 -0.87 -0.81
N ALA A 13 -13.53 -0.61 -1.68
CA ALA A 13 -13.48 -1.08 -3.07
C ALA A 13 -12.23 -0.56 -3.81
N THR A 14 -11.91 0.72 -3.66
CA THR A 14 -10.73 1.30 -4.30
C THR A 14 -9.44 0.73 -3.71
N SER A 15 -9.38 0.60 -2.39
CA SER A 15 -8.18 0.05 -1.75
C SER A 15 -7.99 -1.42 -2.11
N GLN A 16 -9.08 -2.19 -2.28
CA GLN A 16 -8.98 -3.57 -2.75
C GLN A 16 -8.41 -3.64 -4.16
N THR A 17 -8.81 -2.73 -5.04
CA THR A 17 -8.27 -2.69 -6.40
C THR A 17 -6.77 -2.43 -6.39
N VAL A 18 -6.33 -1.46 -5.60
CA VAL A 18 -4.90 -1.14 -5.47
C VAL A 18 -4.14 -2.31 -4.84
N ALA A 19 -4.69 -2.90 -3.79
CA ALA A 19 -4.04 -4.02 -3.11
C ALA A 19 -3.89 -5.22 -4.04
N SER A 20 -4.91 -5.53 -4.83
CA SER A 20 -4.88 -6.63 -5.78
C SER A 20 -3.83 -6.40 -6.86
N LYS A 21 -3.77 -5.19 -7.40
CA LYS A 21 -2.79 -4.85 -8.42
C LYS A 21 -1.37 -4.89 -7.87
N LEU A 22 -1.18 -4.36 -6.68
CA LEU A 22 0.13 -4.36 -6.03
C LEU A 22 0.60 -5.79 -5.75
N THR A 23 -0.28 -6.64 -5.24
CA THR A 23 0.04 -8.04 -4.99
C THR A 23 0.48 -8.74 -6.27
N LYS A 24 -0.25 -8.52 -7.36
CA LYS A 24 0.08 -9.11 -8.64
C LYS A 24 1.45 -8.65 -9.14
N LEU A 25 1.73 -7.36 -9.02
CA LEU A 25 3.02 -6.81 -9.45
C LEU A 25 4.18 -7.35 -8.61
N LEU A 26 3.97 -7.51 -7.31
CA LEU A 26 4.98 -8.08 -6.44
C LEU A 26 5.24 -9.55 -6.77
N ASP A 27 4.18 -10.31 -7.08
CA ASP A 27 4.31 -11.70 -7.50
C ASP A 27 5.12 -11.81 -8.80
N GLU A 28 4.89 -10.91 -9.75
CA GLU A 28 5.63 -10.89 -11.00
C GLU A 28 7.12 -10.63 -10.79
N LYS A 29 7.47 -9.91 -9.74
CA LYS A 29 8.86 -9.62 -9.38
C LYS A 29 9.44 -10.62 -8.40
N ASN A 30 8.70 -11.65 -8.05
CA ASN A 30 9.10 -12.65 -7.05
C ASN A 30 9.39 -12.02 -5.68
N VAL A 31 8.67 -10.97 -5.35
CA VAL A 31 8.77 -10.29 -4.07
C VAL A 31 7.59 -10.72 -3.20
N LYS A 32 7.88 -11.21 -2.01
CA LYS A 32 6.84 -11.69 -1.10
C LYS A 32 6.55 -10.65 -0.03
N ALA A 33 5.29 -10.24 0.04
CA ALA A 33 4.81 -9.31 1.07
C ALA A 33 3.32 -9.52 1.23
N GLU A 34 2.80 -9.20 2.41
CA GLU A 34 1.36 -9.18 2.64
C GLU A 34 0.83 -7.80 2.28
N VAL A 35 -0.24 -7.78 1.50
CA VAL A 35 -0.94 -6.53 1.15
C VAL A 35 -2.39 -6.69 1.56
N GLU A 36 -2.88 -5.79 2.40
CA GLU A 36 -4.25 -5.87 2.90
C GLU A 36 -4.97 -4.55 2.70
N ALA A 37 -6.19 -4.62 2.19
CA ALA A 37 -7.04 -3.45 2.00
C ALA A 37 -7.91 -3.26 3.24
N VAL A 38 -7.94 -2.04 3.78
CA VAL A 38 -8.76 -1.72 4.95
C VAL A 38 -9.46 -0.38 4.71
N ASP A 39 -10.49 -0.09 5.49
CA ASP A 39 -11.13 1.23 5.45
C ASP A 39 -10.35 2.20 6.33
N MET A 40 -10.63 3.50 6.16
CA MET A 40 -9.92 4.53 6.92
C MET A 40 -10.23 4.49 8.40
N LYS A 41 -11.39 3.99 8.78
CA LYS A 41 -11.78 3.89 10.19
C LYS A 41 -10.92 2.87 10.95
N SER A 42 -10.52 1.82 10.26
CA SER A 42 -9.72 0.74 10.86
C SER A 42 -8.23 0.94 10.65
N LEU A 43 -7.82 1.97 9.91
CA LEU A 43 -6.44 2.16 9.49
C LEU A 43 -5.45 2.17 10.64
N GLU A 44 -5.70 2.98 11.67
CA GLU A 44 -4.77 3.09 12.79
C GLU A 44 -4.58 1.75 13.52
N HIS A 45 -5.66 0.99 13.64
CA HIS A 45 -5.60 -0.32 14.28
C HIS A 45 -4.72 -1.28 13.49
N HIS A 46 -4.89 -1.31 12.17
CA HIS A 46 -4.09 -2.17 11.30
C HIS A 46 -2.64 -1.72 11.19
N LEU A 47 -2.38 -0.42 11.24
CA LEU A 47 -1.02 0.10 11.12
C LEU A 47 -0.13 -0.27 12.31
N LYS A 48 -0.71 -0.61 13.44
CA LYS A 48 0.06 -1.08 14.58
C LYS A 48 0.84 -2.36 14.27
N ASN A 49 0.32 -3.16 13.34
CA ASN A 49 0.92 -4.42 12.94
C ASN A 49 1.45 -4.40 11.51
N ALA A 50 1.53 -3.23 10.90
CA ALA A 50 1.97 -3.08 9.53
C ALA A 50 3.36 -2.48 9.46
N ASP A 51 4.09 -2.80 8.40
CA ASP A 51 5.42 -2.27 8.15
C ASP A 51 5.37 -1.02 7.27
N GLY A 52 4.32 -0.87 6.46
CA GLY A 52 4.17 0.28 5.58
C GLY A 52 2.70 0.54 5.25
N TYR A 53 2.45 1.71 4.68
CA TYR A 53 1.11 2.17 4.35
C TYR A 53 1.09 2.68 2.91
N VAL A 54 0.17 2.16 2.12
CA VAL A 54 -0.06 2.64 0.74
C VAL A 54 -1.31 3.51 0.79
N SER A 55 -1.14 4.81 0.60
CA SER A 55 -2.22 5.78 0.70
C SER A 55 -2.72 6.18 -0.68
N ILE A 56 -4.03 6.19 -0.86
CA ILE A 56 -4.66 6.65 -2.10
C ILE A 56 -4.98 8.13 -2.00
N VAL A 57 -5.17 8.62 -0.77
CA VAL A 57 -5.34 10.04 -0.50
C VAL A 57 -4.22 10.50 0.42
N LYS A 58 -4.00 11.81 0.47
CA LYS A 58 -2.99 12.36 1.37
C LYS A 58 -3.34 11.99 2.80
N PRO A 59 -2.42 11.35 3.55
CA PRO A 59 -2.73 10.97 4.92
C PRO A 59 -2.94 12.21 5.81
N PRO A 60 -3.91 12.16 6.73
CA PRO A 60 -4.19 13.31 7.59
C PRO A 60 -3.11 13.57 8.64
N LYS A 61 -2.28 12.57 8.92
CA LYS A 61 -1.20 12.70 9.90
C LYS A 61 -0.11 11.69 9.60
N ASP A 62 1.01 11.84 10.29
CA ASP A 62 2.11 10.88 10.21
C ASP A 62 1.80 9.71 11.15
N TYR A 63 1.78 8.52 10.60
CA TYR A 63 1.49 7.31 11.36
C TYR A 63 2.76 6.59 11.85
N GLY A 64 3.92 7.17 11.58
CA GLY A 64 5.18 6.56 12.02
C GLY A 64 5.66 5.38 11.17
N VAL A 65 5.03 5.15 10.01
CA VAL A 65 5.44 4.11 9.06
C VAL A 65 5.68 4.73 7.69
N PRO A 66 6.48 4.11 6.83
CA PRO A 66 6.66 4.61 5.46
C PRO A 66 5.33 4.65 4.71
N VAL A 67 5.11 5.72 3.96
CA VAL A 67 3.89 5.93 3.20
C VAL A 67 4.22 5.94 1.71
N PHE A 68 3.48 5.16 0.93
CA PHE A 68 3.66 5.07 -0.51
C PHE A 68 2.41 5.60 -1.21
N ASN A 69 2.60 6.06 -2.46
CA ASN A 69 1.52 6.64 -3.24
C ASN A 69 0.72 5.55 -3.97
N GLY A 70 -0.47 5.23 -3.45
CA GLY A 70 -1.33 4.23 -4.06
C GLY A 70 -2.02 4.71 -5.33
N ILE A 71 -2.11 6.02 -5.55
CA ILE A 71 -2.73 6.56 -6.77
C ILE A 71 -1.97 6.11 -8.01
N ALA A 72 -0.65 5.95 -7.90
CA ALA A 72 0.17 5.46 -9.01
C ALA A 72 -0.32 4.12 -9.54
N PHE A 73 -0.87 3.28 -8.67
CA PHE A 73 -1.39 1.96 -9.06
C PHE A 73 -2.81 2.03 -9.65
N LEU A 74 -3.51 3.12 -9.43
CA LEU A 74 -4.83 3.32 -10.05
C LEU A 74 -4.72 3.91 -11.44
N THR A 75 -3.87 4.92 -11.60
CA THR A 75 -3.74 5.64 -12.86
C THR A 75 -2.67 5.07 -13.77
N GLY A 76 -1.71 4.36 -13.21
CA GLY A 76 -0.55 3.86 -13.94
C GLY A 76 0.56 4.89 -14.10
N VAL A 77 0.34 6.13 -13.69
CA VAL A 77 1.34 7.18 -13.79
C VAL A 77 2.35 7.06 -12.65
N GLY A 78 3.61 6.83 -12.97
CA GLY A 78 4.64 6.66 -11.97
C GLY A 78 4.59 5.34 -11.23
N MET A 79 3.81 4.37 -11.73
CA MET A 79 3.62 3.08 -11.06
C MET A 79 4.92 2.31 -10.88
N SER A 80 5.78 2.28 -11.90
CA SER A 80 7.05 1.57 -11.81
C SER A 80 7.96 2.16 -10.74
N GLN A 81 7.97 3.48 -10.62
CA GLN A 81 8.81 4.16 -9.62
C GLN A 81 8.32 3.85 -8.21
N GLU A 82 7.01 3.91 -7.99
CA GLU A 82 6.46 3.57 -6.67
C GLU A 82 6.67 2.10 -6.34
N LEU A 83 6.51 1.23 -7.33
CA LEU A 83 6.75 -0.20 -7.14
C LEU A 83 8.20 -0.46 -6.73
N ASP A 84 9.16 0.19 -7.37
CA ASP A 84 10.57 0.05 -7.02
C ASP A 84 10.84 0.48 -5.58
N LYS A 85 10.22 1.58 -5.14
CA LYS A 85 10.34 2.05 -3.76
C LYS A 85 9.80 1.02 -2.77
N ILE A 86 8.65 0.43 -3.09
CA ILE A 86 8.03 -0.59 -2.24
C ILE A 86 8.88 -1.85 -2.19
N ILE A 87 9.40 -2.29 -3.32
CA ILE A 87 10.26 -3.47 -3.38
C ILE A 87 11.53 -3.25 -2.56
N LYS A 88 12.15 -2.09 -2.69
CA LYS A 88 13.33 -1.75 -1.92
C LYS A 88 13.03 -1.78 -0.42
N PHE A 89 11.89 -1.22 -0.03
CA PHE A 89 11.44 -1.24 1.36
C PHE A 89 11.25 -2.67 1.88
N ILE A 90 10.61 -3.53 1.08
CA ILE A 90 10.35 -4.92 1.47
C ILE A 90 11.67 -5.69 1.64
N ASN A 91 12.67 -5.40 0.83
CA ASN A 91 13.94 -6.09 0.87
C ASN A 91 14.90 -5.54 1.93
N GLU A 92 14.52 -4.48 2.60
CA GLU A 92 15.29 -3.99 3.74
C GLU A 92 15.11 -4.91 4.99
#